data_a41e7b4f9e6351e05dacbbaf4205bb83
#
_entry.id   a41e7b4f9e6351e05dacbbaf4205bb83
#
_cell.length_a   1.000
_cell.length_b   1.000
_cell.length_c   1.000
_cell.angle_alpha   90.00
_cell.angle_beta   90.00
_cell.angle_gamma   90.00
#
_symmetry.space_group_name_H-M   'P 1'
#
loop_
_entity.id
_entity.type
_entity.pdbx_description
1 polymer ?
#
loop_
_entity_poly.entity_id
_entity_poly.type
_entity_poly.pdbx_seq_one_letter_code
_entity_poly.pdbx_strand_id
1 'polypeptide(L)'
;MSEEEKINGENNYSASNIQVLEGLEAVRKRPAMYIGDISEKGLHHLVYEVVDNSIDEALAGYCDHIEVTINEDNSITVQDNGRGIPVDFHEKEKKSALEVVMTVLHAGGKFDKGSYKVSGGLHGVGVSCVNALSTHMTTQVFRGGKIYQQEYSCGHPLYSVKEVGTADITGTKQTFWPDDTIFTVTEYKFDILQARMRELAYLNKGITISLTDRRIKEEDGSFKKEIFHSDEGVKEFVRFLNRNNEALIDDVIYLNTEKNNTPIECAIMYNTGYRESLHSYVNNINTIEGGTHEAGFRSALTRVLKKYAEDTKALEKAKVEISGEDFREGLIAVISVKVAEPQFEGQTKTKLGNSEVSGAVNQAVGEALTYYLEEHPKEAKQIVDKVILAATARIAARKARESVQRKSPMGGGGLPGKLADCSSRNPEECELFLVEGGDGYYYLYATEDIRNLPIHRSKDLINWEWVGTAFTDRTRPDFEPGGGLWAPDINKIGDTYVL
;
A
#
# COMPACT_ATOMS: atom_id res chain seq x y z
N MET A 1 8.65 44.32 36.17
CA MET A 1 9.05 43.98 34.81
C MET A 1 7.86 44.33 33.93
N SER A 2 7.99 45.42 33.21
CA SER A 2 6.91 46.02 32.41
C SER A 2 6.66 45.24 31.13
N GLU A 3 5.41 45.25 30.63
CA GLU A 3 4.99 44.64 29.36
C GLU A 3 5.77 45.12 28.12
N GLU A 4 6.57 46.16 28.24
CA GLU A 4 7.41 46.75 27.18
C GLU A 4 8.70 45.92 26.90
N GLU A 5 9.14 45.05 27.82
CA GLU A 5 10.32 44.18 27.61
C GLU A 5 10.03 42.92 26.75
N LYS A 6 8.77 42.64 26.38
CA LYS A 6 8.37 41.49 25.57
C LYS A 6 8.25 41.73 24.05
N ILE A 7 8.44 42.98 23.59
CA ILE A 7 8.21 43.35 22.17
C ILE A 7 9.50 43.54 21.38
N ASN A 8 10.68 43.53 22.00
CA ASN A 8 11.98 43.67 21.33
C ASN A 8 12.72 42.36 21.10
N GLY A 9 12.00 41.27 20.83
CA GLY A 9 12.55 40.15 20.10
C GLY A 9 12.54 40.46 18.60
N GLU A 10 13.39 41.37 18.16
CA GLU A 10 13.70 41.53 16.74
C GLU A 10 14.10 40.16 16.21
N ASN A 11 13.29 39.62 15.28
CA ASN A 11 13.60 38.48 14.46
C ASN A 11 14.82 38.85 13.61
N ASN A 12 16.02 38.73 14.18
CA ASN A 12 17.28 38.98 13.53
C ASN A 12 17.59 37.83 12.55
N TYR A 13 16.66 37.57 11.60
CA TYR A 13 16.90 36.66 10.48
C TYR A 13 17.79 37.36 9.48
N SER A 14 19.08 37.04 9.55
CA SER A 14 20.11 37.62 8.71
C SER A 14 20.91 36.50 8.00
N ALA A 15 21.79 36.85 7.09
CA ALA A 15 22.66 35.90 6.40
C ALA A 15 23.47 35.01 7.36
N SER A 16 23.79 35.51 8.58
CA SER A 16 24.48 34.72 9.61
C SER A 16 23.64 33.57 10.18
N ASN A 17 22.32 33.59 10.01
CA ASN A 17 21.41 32.53 10.47
C ASN A 17 21.27 31.41 9.41
N ILE A 18 21.77 31.62 8.20
CA ILE A 18 21.77 30.62 7.12
C ILE A 18 22.97 29.70 7.35
N GLN A 19 22.69 28.45 7.77
CA GLN A 19 23.70 27.41 7.92
C GLN A 19 23.74 26.55 6.66
N VAL A 20 24.93 26.38 6.09
CA VAL A 20 25.19 25.40 5.03
C VAL A 20 25.73 24.15 5.71
N LEU A 21 25.01 23.04 5.53
CA LEU A 21 25.42 21.74 6.02
C LEU A 21 26.07 20.97 4.86
N GLU A 22 27.28 20.50 5.06
CA GLU A 22 28.01 19.74 4.04
C GLU A 22 28.14 18.26 4.41
N GLY A 23 28.10 17.41 3.40
CA GLY A 23 28.37 15.98 3.53
C GLY A 23 27.50 15.27 4.57
N LEU A 24 28.11 14.42 5.38
CA LEU A 24 27.42 13.55 6.35
C LEU A 24 26.88 14.31 7.58
N GLU A 25 27.34 15.52 7.83
CA GLU A 25 26.78 16.37 8.91
C GLU A 25 25.31 16.71 8.64
N ALA A 26 24.95 16.92 7.37
CA ALA A 26 23.55 17.12 6.96
C ALA A 26 22.67 15.92 7.32
N VAL A 27 23.18 14.70 7.14
CA VAL A 27 22.48 13.45 7.49
C VAL A 27 22.23 13.37 9.00
N ARG A 28 23.26 13.62 9.81
CA ARG A 28 23.16 13.59 11.27
C ARG A 28 22.17 14.63 11.82
N LYS A 29 22.15 15.83 11.21
CA LYS A 29 21.28 16.93 11.65
C LYS A 29 19.81 16.73 11.21
N ARG A 30 19.56 16.06 10.11
CA ARG A 30 18.22 15.81 9.54
C ARG A 30 18.06 14.34 9.08
N PRO A 31 18.22 13.35 9.98
CA PRO A 31 18.23 11.93 9.61
C PRO A 31 16.94 11.48 8.93
N ALA A 32 15.78 12.00 9.37
CA ALA A 32 14.49 11.62 8.78
C ALA A 32 14.35 11.95 7.28
N MET A 33 15.12 12.92 6.75
CA MET A 33 15.13 13.21 5.31
C MET A 33 15.74 12.06 4.49
N TYR A 34 16.61 11.23 5.09
CA TYR A 34 17.36 10.16 4.42
C TYR A 34 16.79 8.77 4.71
N ILE A 35 16.32 8.53 5.96
CA ILE A 35 15.85 7.21 6.40
C ILE A 35 14.36 7.16 6.77
N GLY A 36 13.62 8.29 6.58
CA GLY A 36 12.18 8.38 6.79
C GLY A 36 11.78 8.76 8.20
N ASP A 37 12.32 8.12 9.24
CA ASP A 37 12.14 8.48 10.65
C ASP A 37 13.34 8.07 11.51
N ILE A 38 13.29 8.34 12.82
CA ILE A 38 14.32 7.98 13.80
C ILE A 38 13.82 7.00 14.87
N SER A 39 12.65 6.41 14.62
CA SER A 39 12.04 5.39 15.48
C SER A 39 12.47 3.96 15.05
N GLU A 40 11.76 2.96 15.52
CA GLU A 40 11.96 1.55 15.16
C GLU A 40 12.05 1.33 13.64
N LYS A 41 11.22 2.02 12.84
CA LYS A 41 11.23 1.88 11.39
C LYS A 41 12.52 2.40 10.76
N GLY A 42 12.96 3.60 11.16
CA GLY A 42 14.21 4.19 10.69
C GLY A 42 15.44 3.39 11.14
N LEU A 43 15.43 2.84 12.37
CA LEU A 43 16.48 1.96 12.87
C LEU A 43 16.67 0.73 11.97
N HIS A 44 15.58 0.01 11.66
CA HIS A 44 15.65 -1.18 10.82
C HIS A 44 15.98 -0.83 9.35
N HIS A 45 15.65 0.39 8.91
CA HIS A 45 16.03 0.87 7.57
C HIS A 45 17.54 0.91 7.34
N LEU A 46 18.35 1.16 8.40
CA LEU A 46 19.80 1.06 8.30
C LEU A 46 20.26 -0.32 7.82
N VAL A 47 19.64 -1.39 8.36
CA VAL A 47 19.93 -2.76 7.95
C VAL A 47 19.53 -2.97 6.49
N TYR A 48 18.36 -2.45 6.09
CA TYR A 48 17.87 -2.59 4.71
C TYR A 48 18.83 -1.94 3.71
N GLU A 49 19.35 -0.75 3.98
CA GLU A 49 20.30 -0.06 3.10
C GLU A 49 21.59 -0.86 2.89
N VAL A 50 22.09 -1.56 3.92
CA VAL A 50 23.29 -2.40 3.79
C VAL A 50 22.97 -3.70 3.04
N VAL A 51 21.87 -4.38 3.39
CA VAL A 51 21.44 -5.62 2.73
C VAL A 51 21.07 -5.37 1.26
N ASP A 52 20.41 -4.26 0.94
CA ASP A 52 20.05 -3.90 -0.43
C ASP A 52 21.30 -3.71 -1.32
N ASN A 53 22.46 -3.32 -0.75
CA ASN A 53 23.72 -3.30 -1.49
C ASN A 53 24.21 -4.71 -1.87
N SER A 54 24.08 -5.67 -0.96
CA SER A 54 24.38 -7.07 -1.22
C SER A 54 23.41 -7.69 -2.23
N ILE A 55 22.13 -7.31 -2.18
CA ILE A 55 21.11 -7.68 -3.16
C ILE A 55 21.42 -7.09 -4.55
N ASP A 56 21.95 -5.86 -4.63
CA ASP A 56 22.37 -5.28 -5.90
C ASP A 56 23.54 -6.04 -6.52
N GLU A 57 24.47 -6.59 -5.70
CA GLU A 57 25.50 -7.53 -6.17
C GLU A 57 24.88 -8.84 -6.70
N ALA A 58 23.82 -9.33 -6.05
CA ALA A 58 23.09 -10.51 -6.50
C ALA A 58 22.36 -10.25 -7.83
N LEU A 59 21.71 -9.10 -7.99
CA LEU A 59 21.09 -8.68 -9.26
C LEU A 59 22.10 -8.54 -10.39
N ALA A 60 23.33 -8.16 -10.06
CA ALA A 60 24.43 -8.12 -11.00
C ALA A 60 25.06 -9.50 -11.29
N GLY A 61 24.61 -10.56 -10.60
CA GLY A 61 25.06 -11.94 -10.79
C GLY A 61 26.34 -12.33 -10.06
N TYR A 62 26.74 -11.58 -9.03
CA TYR A 62 28.00 -11.80 -8.31
C TYR A 62 27.84 -12.23 -6.85
N CYS A 63 26.61 -12.28 -6.32
CA CYS A 63 26.33 -12.65 -4.94
C CYS A 63 25.17 -13.66 -4.90
N ASP A 64 25.33 -14.73 -4.13
CA ASP A 64 24.29 -15.73 -3.88
C ASP A 64 24.11 -16.07 -2.40
N HIS A 65 24.96 -15.49 -1.52
CA HIS A 65 24.91 -15.71 -0.08
C HIS A 65 25.07 -14.42 0.72
N ILE A 66 24.13 -14.14 1.60
CA ILE A 66 24.13 -12.98 2.51
C ILE A 66 23.89 -13.46 3.93
N GLU A 67 24.73 -13.00 4.85
CA GLU A 67 24.61 -13.27 6.29
C GLU A 67 24.29 -11.97 7.04
N VAL A 68 23.20 -11.97 7.79
CA VAL A 68 22.81 -10.87 8.68
C VAL A 68 22.85 -11.34 10.11
N THR A 69 23.54 -10.63 10.97
CA THR A 69 23.69 -10.99 12.39
C THR A 69 23.34 -9.82 13.29
N ILE A 70 22.44 -10.03 14.22
CA ILE A 70 22.22 -9.15 15.37
C ILE A 70 23.20 -9.63 16.45
N ASN A 71 24.19 -8.80 16.77
CA ASN A 71 25.21 -9.16 17.75
C ASN A 71 24.71 -9.00 19.19
N GLU A 72 25.47 -9.55 20.16
CA GLU A 72 25.13 -9.49 21.60
C GLU A 72 25.06 -8.05 22.13
N ASP A 73 25.87 -7.16 21.58
CA ASP A 73 25.91 -5.72 21.88
C ASP A 73 24.90 -4.89 21.07
N ASN A 74 23.97 -5.57 20.40
CA ASN A 74 22.92 -5.00 19.56
C ASN A 74 23.46 -4.20 18.33
N SER A 75 24.71 -4.44 17.92
CA SER A 75 25.18 -4.03 16.59
C SER A 75 24.69 -5.00 15.53
N ILE A 76 24.75 -4.57 14.27
CA ILE A 76 24.42 -5.41 13.12
C ILE A 76 25.68 -5.71 12.33
N THR A 77 25.83 -6.96 11.94
CA THR A 77 26.81 -7.38 10.93
C THR A 77 26.08 -7.90 9.70
N VAL A 78 26.44 -7.36 8.53
CA VAL A 78 26.02 -7.90 7.22
C VAL A 78 27.26 -8.30 6.46
N GLN A 79 27.25 -9.52 5.93
CA GLN A 79 28.32 -10.05 5.10
C GLN A 79 27.75 -10.67 3.84
N ASP A 80 28.34 -10.36 2.69
CA ASP A 80 28.00 -10.95 1.41
C ASP A 80 29.22 -11.63 0.77
N ASN A 81 28.99 -12.44 -0.26
CA ASN A 81 30.00 -13.07 -1.09
C ASN A 81 30.12 -12.43 -2.48
N GLY A 82 29.77 -11.15 -2.61
CA GLY A 82 29.86 -10.38 -3.87
C GLY A 82 31.31 -10.08 -4.28
N ARG A 83 31.47 -9.11 -5.18
CA ARG A 83 32.81 -8.70 -5.70
C ARG A 83 33.65 -7.97 -4.66
N GLY A 84 33.07 -7.45 -3.61
CA GLY A 84 33.69 -6.53 -2.65
C GLY A 84 33.80 -5.10 -3.21
N ILE A 85 33.60 -4.10 -2.37
CA ILE A 85 33.72 -2.68 -2.73
C ILE A 85 35.14 -2.40 -3.25
N PRO A 86 35.30 -1.64 -4.35
CA PRO A 86 36.66 -1.25 -4.81
C PRO A 86 37.40 -0.50 -3.71
N VAL A 87 38.72 -0.80 -3.59
CA VAL A 87 39.62 -0.17 -2.60
C VAL A 87 40.69 0.68 -3.25
N ASP A 88 40.75 0.70 -4.59
CA ASP A 88 41.71 1.45 -5.38
C ASP A 88 41.58 2.95 -5.11
N PHE A 89 42.65 3.69 -5.41
CA PHE A 89 42.68 5.14 -5.21
C PHE A 89 41.79 5.86 -6.23
N HIS A 90 40.89 6.70 -5.72
CA HIS A 90 40.00 7.53 -6.54
C HIS A 90 40.64 8.89 -6.81
N GLU A 91 41.11 9.10 -8.03
CA GLU A 91 41.91 10.26 -8.42
C GLU A 91 41.28 11.63 -8.14
N LYS A 92 39.98 11.75 -8.35
CA LYS A 92 39.22 12.99 -8.14
C LYS A 92 39.09 13.33 -6.66
N GLU A 93 38.69 12.37 -5.85
CA GLU A 93 38.42 12.55 -4.43
C GLU A 93 39.67 12.44 -3.54
N LYS A 94 40.80 12.00 -4.11
CA LYS A 94 42.10 11.82 -3.43
C LYS A 94 42.03 10.88 -2.21
N LYS A 95 41.15 9.88 -2.28
CA LYS A 95 40.85 8.88 -1.25
C LYS A 95 40.71 7.51 -1.88
N SER A 96 40.64 6.44 -1.09
CA SER A 96 40.25 5.13 -1.62
C SER A 96 38.77 5.13 -2.07
N ALA A 97 38.45 4.33 -3.07
CA ALA A 97 37.06 4.20 -3.53
C ALA A 97 36.11 3.72 -2.38
N LEU A 98 36.63 2.86 -1.49
CA LEU A 98 35.89 2.47 -0.27
C LEU A 98 35.56 3.70 0.59
N GLU A 99 36.55 4.55 0.90
CA GLU A 99 36.29 5.75 1.71
C GLU A 99 35.33 6.72 1.02
N VAL A 100 35.41 6.86 -0.31
CA VAL A 100 34.46 7.68 -1.08
C VAL A 100 33.02 7.17 -0.90
N VAL A 101 32.81 5.88 -1.12
CA VAL A 101 31.47 5.25 -0.97
C VAL A 101 30.91 5.41 0.45
N MET A 102 31.79 5.32 1.44
CA MET A 102 31.39 5.37 2.85
C MET A 102 31.19 6.79 3.40
N THR A 103 31.79 7.81 2.80
CA THR A 103 31.87 9.17 3.39
C THR A 103 31.34 10.28 2.50
N VAL A 104 31.11 10.02 1.21
CA VAL A 104 30.64 11.04 0.27
C VAL A 104 29.22 10.72 -0.16
N LEU A 105 28.30 11.69 -0.01
CA LEU A 105 26.94 11.57 -0.52
C LEU A 105 26.95 11.63 -2.05
N HIS A 106 26.01 10.92 -2.66
CA HIS A 106 25.87 10.83 -4.12
C HIS A 106 27.12 10.28 -4.81
N ALA A 107 27.80 9.33 -4.15
CA ALA A 107 28.94 8.60 -4.69
C ALA A 107 28.65 7.10 -4.77
N GLY A 108 29.10 6.44 -5.81
CA GLY A 108 28.95 4.97 -5.94
C GLY A 108 28.99 4.49 -7.38
N GLY A 109 29.30 3.21 -7.58
CA GLY A 109 29.39 2.54 -8.89
C GLY A 109 28.03 2.36 -9.59
N LYS A 110 26.92 2.62 -8.89
CA LYS A 110 25.55 2.44 -9.41
C LYS A 110 25.11 3.56 -10.37
N PHE A 111 25.88 4.65 -10.46
CA PHE A 111 25.70 5.68 -11.49
C PHE A 111 26.29 5.25 -12.85
N ASP A 112 27.12 4.21 -12.87
CA ASP A 112 27.67 3.64 -14.10
C ASP A 112 26.82 2.43 -14.56
N LYS A 113 26.14 2.59 -15.69
CA LYS A 113 25.29 1.53 -16.30
C LYS A 113 26.08 0.30 -16.75
N GLY A 114 27.39 0.41 -16.91
CA GLY A 114 28.27 -0.72 -17.20
C GLY A 114 28.45 -1.65 -16.02
N SER A 115 28.41 -1.12 -14.80
CA SER A 115 28.62 -1.88 -13.57
C SER A 115 27.35 -2.48 -13.00
N TYR A 116 26.22 -1.77 -13.13
CA TYR A 116 24.90 -2.22 -12.67
C TYR A 116 23.81 -1.82 -13.67
N LYS A 117 23.19 -2.80 -14.33
CA LYS A 117 22.08 -2.56 -15.26
C LYS A 117 20.79 -2.20 -14.52
N VAL A 118 20.60 -2.77 -13.35
CA VAL A 118 19.45 -2.56 -12.46
C VAL A 118 19.97 -2.54 -11.03
N SER A 119 19.54 -1.60 -10.23
CA SER A 119 19.86 -1.55 -8.80
C SER A 119 18.72 -0.93 -8.00
N GLY A 120 18.60 -1.28 -6.72
CA GLY A 120 17.73 -0.62 -5.76
C GLY A 120 18.34 0.69 -5.24
N GLY A 121 19.66 0.74 -5.13
CA GLY A 121 20.42 1.91 -4.70
C GLY A 121 20.62 2.91 -5.82
N LEU A 122 19.81 3.97 -5.88
CA LEU A 122 19.81 4.96 -6.96
C LEU A 122 20.56 6.25 -6.65
N HIS A 123 20.56 6.64 -5.39
CA HIS A 123 20.98 7.98 -4.98
C HIS A 123 22.43 8.03 -4.47
N GLY A 124 23.10 6.87 -4.30
CA GLY A 124 24.46 6.78 -3.76
C GLY A 124 24.61 7.37 -2.35
N VAL A 125 23.56 7.20 -1.52
CA VAL A 125 23.54 7.76 -0.15
C VAL A 125 23.31 6.71 0.95
N GLY A 126 22.86 5.50 0.63
CA GLY A 126 22.40 4.52 1.62
C GLY A 126 23.46 4.18 2.66
N VAL A 127 24.57 3.58 2.25
CA VAL A 127 25.60 3.15 3.20
C VAL A 127 26.33 4.32 3.88
N SER A 128 26.48 5.46 3.21
CA SER A 128 27.06 6.66 3.82
C SER A 128 26.11 7.26 4.89
N CYS A 129 24.79 7.13 4.72
CA CYS A 129 23.81 7.46 5.77
C CYS A 129 23.91 6.50 6.95
N VAL A 130 24.05 5.18 6.72
CA VAL A 130 24.28 4.20 7.81
C VAL A 130 25.53 4.56 8.60
N ASN A 131 26.63 4.87 7.91
CA ASN A 131 27.89 5.31 8.52
C ASN A 131 27.69 6.59 9.37
N ALA A 132 27.03 7.61 8.80
CA ALA A 132 26.78 8.86 9.51
C ALA A 132 25.91 8.70 10.76
N LEU A 133 24.96 7.75 10.74
CA LEU A 133 23.97 7.50 11.81
C LEU A 133 24.42 6.41 12.80
N SER A 134 25.68 5.99 12.70
CA SER A 134 26.31 5.01 13.60
C SER A 134 27.39 5.67 14.44
N THR A 135 27.45 5.32 15.75
CA THR A 135 28.54 5.75 16.63
C THR A 135 29.87 5.17 16.17
N HIS A 136 29.84 3.94 15.68
CA HIS A 136 30.98 3.23 15.12
C HIS A 136 30.55 2.37 13.94
N MET A 137 31.40 2.24 12.93
CA MET A 137 31.22 1.33 11.82
C MET A 137 32.55 0.74 11.38
N THR A 138 32.55 -0.56 11.12
CA THR A 138 33.69 -1.29 10.56
C THR A 138 33.32 -1.87 9.21
N THR A 139 34.09 -1.58 8.18
CA THR A 139 33.93 -2.20 6.87
C THR A 139 35.17 -3.01 6.52
N GLN A 140 34.98 -4.29 6.24
CA GLN A 140 35.99 -5.19 5.68
C GLN A 140 35.60 -5.56 4.26
N VAL A 141 36.58 -5.53 3.38
CA VAL A 141 36.45 -5.89 1.96
C VAL A 141 37.38 -7.03 1.63
N PHE A 142 36.81 -8.11 1.12
CA PHE A 142 37.52 -9.30 0.66
C PHE A 142 37.69 -9.21 -0.87
N ARG A 143 38.88 -8.88 -1.36
CA ARG A 143 39.07 -8.62 -2.79
C ARG A 143 40.54 -8.86 -3.20
N GLY A 144 40.72 -9.56 -4.33
CA GLY A 144 42.09 -9.82 -4.86
C GLY A 144 42.97 -10.64 -3.94
N GLY A 145 42.42 -11.58 -3.16
CA GLY A 145 43.15 -12.42 -2.21
C GLY A 145 43.52 -11.71 -0.90
N LYS A 146 43.04 -10.50 -0.67
CA LYS A 146 43.39 -9.65 0.48
C LYS A 146 42.16 -9.23 1.25
N ILE A 147 42.35 -8.90 2.52
CA ILE A 147 41.35 -8.31 3.42
C ILE A 147 41.76 -6.86 3.65
N TYR A 148 40.91 -5.94 3.23
CA TYR A 148 41.05 -4.52 3.49
C TYR A 148 40.05 -4.12 4.58
N GLN A 149 40.45 -3.18 5.46
CA GLN A 149 39.61 -2.69 6.54
C GLN A 149 39.70 -1.17 6.66
N GLN A 150 38.56 -0.56 6.97
CA GLN A 150 38.51 0.83 7.42
C GLN A 150 37.42 0.95 8.47
N GLU A 151 37.67 1.77 9.48
CA GLU A 151 36.73 2.04 10.58
C GLU A 151 36.34 3.52 10.58
N TYR A 152 35.14 3.75 11.08
CA TYR A 152 34.53 5.08 11.09
C TYR A 152 33.87 5.34 12.44
N SER A 153 33.83 6.62 12.83
CA SER A 153 33.04 7.10 13.96
C SER A 153 32.15 8.26 13.50
N CYS A 154 30.84 8.12 13.67
CA CYS A 154 29.87 9.15 13.27
C CYS A 154 30.05 9.64 11.82
N GLY A 155 30.40 8.72 10.90
CA GLY A 155 30.63 9.02 9.49
C GLY A 155 32.07 9.45 9.15
N HIS A 156 32.95 9.69 10.13
CA HIS A 156 34.33 10.10 9.90
C HIS A 156 35.29 8.91 9.94
N PRO A 157 36.21 8.75 8.94
CA PRO A 157 37.15 7.67 8.95
C PRO A 157 38.18 7.87 10.08
N LEU A 158 38.47 6.80 10.83
CA LEU A 158 39.46 6.81 11.91
C LEU A 158 40.86 6.69 11.37
N TYR A 159 41.03 6.07 10.20
CA TYR A 159 42.28 5.89 9.49
C TYR A 159 41.99 5.59 8.01
N SER A 160 42.96 5.75 7.15
CA SER A 160 42.86 5.37 5.72
C SER A 160 42.76 3.85 5.59
N VAL A 161 42.09 3.35 4.53
CA VAL A 161 41.98 1.93 4.25
C VAL A 161 43.34 1.22 4.35
N LYS A 162 43.36 0.08 5.03
CA LYS A 162 44.60 -0.72 5.21
C LYS A 162 44.34 -2.19 4.92
N GLU A 163 45.36 -2.87 4.42
CA GLU A 163 45.39 -4.33 4.33
C GLU A 163 45.60 -4.92 5.75
N VAL A 164 44.74 -5.85 6.14
CA VAL A 164 44.77 -6.47 7.47
C VAL A 164 44.96 -7.99 7.43
N GLY A 165 44.96 -8.59 6.25
CA GLY A 165 45.13 -10.03 6.08
C GLY A 165 44.89 -10.51 4.67
N THR A 166 44.85 -11.82 4.49
CA THR A 166 44.54 -12.50 3.22
C THR A 166 43.28 -13.38 3.38
N ALA A 167 42.56 -13.56 2.30
CA ALA A 167 41.38 -14.44 2.26
C ALA A 167 41.18 -15.01 0.87
N ASP A 168 40.67 -16.25 0.80
CA ASP A 168 40.36 -16.93 -0.47
C ASP A 168 38.90 -16.65 -0.95
N ILE A 169 38.19 -15.77 -0.24
CA ILE A 169 36.81 -15.35 -0.55
C ILE A 169 36.79 -13.93 -1.09
N THR A 170 35.69 -13.59 -1.76
CA THR A 170 35.36 -12.20 -2.12
C THR A 170 34.11 -11.76 -1.36
N GLY A 171 33.89 -10.45 -1.25
CA GLY A 171 32.68 -9.91 -0.63
C GLY A 171 32.92 -8.67 0.21
N THR A 172 31.89 -8.25 0.89
CA THR A 172 31.91 -7.12 1.83
C THR A 172 31.32 -7.54 3.16
N LYS A 173 31.95 -7.15 4.27
CA LYS A 173 31.44 -7.32 5.62
C LYS A 173 31.38 -5.97 6.30
N GLN A 174 30.19 -5.59 6.77
CA GLN A 174 29.96 -4.33 7.45
C GLN A 174 29.34 -4.60 8.82
N THR A 175 29.93 -4.00 9.86
CA THR A 175 29.38 -4.03 11.23
C THR A 175 29.18 -2.61 11.68
N PHE A 176 27.99 -2.28 12.20
CA PHE A 176 27.66 -0.92 12.62
C PHE A 176 26.81 -0.89 13.88
N TRP A 177 27.01 0.17 14.68
CA TRP A 177 26.36 0.44 15.96
C TRP A 177 25.50 1.69 15.80
N PRO A 178 24.17 1.59 15.93
CA PRO A 178 23.29 2.73 15.79
C PRO A 178 23.59 3.79 16.86
N ASP A 179 23.48 5.08 16.50
CA ASP A 179 23.74 6.18 17.42
C ASP A 179 22.51 6.45 18.30
N ASP A 180 22.63 6.17 19.60
CA ASP A 180 21.58 6.37 20.62
C ASP A 180 21.25 7.84 20.88
N THR A 181 22.08 8.77 20.44
CA THR A 181 21.80 10.21 20.48
C THR A 181 20.87 10.67 19.35
N ILE A 182 20.68 9.85 18.33
CA ILE A 182 19.84 10.12 17.15
C ILE A 182 18.56 9.31 17.20
N PHE A 183 18.68 7.99 17.42
CA PHE A 183 17.53 7.10 17.41
C PHE A 183 16.81 7.09 18.75
N THR A 184 15.47 7.09 18.71
CA THR A 184 14.63 6.99 19.91
C THR A 184 14.65 5.58 20.51
N VAL A 185 14.99 4.57 19.72
CA VAL A 185 15.19 3.18 20.08
C VAL A 185 16.40 2.65 19.30
N THR A 186 17.19 1.79 19.92
CA THR A 186 18.38 1.17 19.30
C THR A 186 18.33 -0.35 19.29
N GLU A 187 17.26 -0.94 19.81
CA GLU A 187 17.09 -2.40 19.86
C GLU A 187 16.48 -2.92 18.55
N TYR A 188 17.24 -3.77 17.84
CA TYR A 188 16.75 -4.45 16.65
C TYR A 188 15.82 -5.59 16.98
N LYS A 189 14.72 -5.72 16.21
CA LYS A 189 13.75 -6.82 16.34
C LYS A 189 13.98 -7.86 15.26
N PHE A 190 14.19 -9.10 15.72
CA PHE A 190 14.41 -10.25 14.84
C PHE A 190 13.26 -10.41 13.85
N ASP A 191 12.00 -10.34 14.29
CA ASP A 191 10.82 -10.60 13.45
C ASP A 191 10.65 -9.57 12.33
N ILE A 192 11.06 -8.31 12.55
CA ILE A 192 11.04 -7.25 11.53
C ILE A 192 12.08 -7.56 10.43
N LEU A 193 13.31 -7.91 10.83
CA LEU A 193 14.35 -8.29 9.88
C LEU A 193 14.01 -9.60 9.17
N GLN A 194 13.47 -10.58 9.89
CA GLN A 194 12.99 -11.86 9.37
C GLN A 194 12.01 -11.68 8.20
N ALA A 195 11.00 -10.82 8.39
CA ALA A 195 10.01 -10.54 7.35
C ALA A 195 10.67 -9.99 6.08
N ARG A 196 11.60 -9.04 6.22
CA ARG A 196 12.32 -8.45 5.09
C ARG A 196 13.28 -9.42 4.40
N MET A 197 14.04 -10.22 5.16
CA MET A 197 14.96 -11.21 4.58
C MET A 197 14.19 -12.28 3.80
N ARG A 198 13.04 -12.70 4.29
CA ARG A 198 12.13 -13.63 3.61
C ARG A 198 11.60 -13.06 2.29
N GLU A 199 11.15 -11.80 2.27
CA GLU A 199 10.73 -11.11 1.05
C GLU A 199 11.85 -11.09 0.01
N LEU A 200 13.06 -10.70 0.43
CA LEU A 200 14.21 -10.60 -0.46
C LEU A 200 14.61 -11.95 -1.06
N ALA A 201 14.52 -13.04 -0.29
CA ALA A 201 14.78 -14.39 -0.79
C ALA A 201 13.75 -14.81 -1.85
N TYR A 202 12.48 -14.47 -1.66
CA TYR A 202 11.44 -14.74 -2.66
C TYR A 202 11.58 -13.87 -3.92
N LEU A 203 12.02 -12.63 -3.79
CA LEU A 203 12.20 -11.71 -4.92
C LEU A 203 13.47 -12.01 -5.73
N ASN A 204 14.41 -12.77 -5.17
CA ASN A 204 15.67 -13.10 -5.80
C ASN A 204 15.89 -14.63 -5.76
N LYS A 205 15.22 -15.30 -6.68
CA LYS A 205 15.30 -16.76 -6.81
C LYS A 205 16.76 -17.26 -6.78
N GLY A 206 17.04 -18.25 -5.93
CA GLY A 206 18.34 -18.91 -5.82
C GLY A 206 19.32 -18.26 -4.84
N ILE A 207 18.99 -17.06 -4.28
CA ILE A 207 19.82 -16.47 -3.22
C ILE A 207 19.54 -17.17 -1.89
N THR A 208 20.57 -17.25 -1.06
CA THR A 208 20.45 -17.71 0.34
C THR A 208 20.75 -16.54 1.29
N ILE A 209 19.80 -16.22 2.16
CA ILE A 209 19.97 -15.19 3.19
C ILE A 209 19.84 -15.85 4.54
N SER A 210 20.80 -15.66 5.44
CA SER A 210 20.71 -16.12 6.82
C SER A 210 20.57 -14.94 7.79
N LEU A 211 19.69 -15.08 8.77
CA LEU A 211 19.52 -14.12 9.87
C LEU A 211 19.81 -14.83 11.19
N THR A 212 20.79 -14.33 11.94
CA THR A 212 21.21 -14.87 13.23
C THR A 212 21.03 -13.82 14.33
N ASP A 213 20.43 -14.19 15.46
CA ASP A 213 20.35 -13.34 16.67
C ASP A 213 21.24 -13.94 17.76
N ARG A 214 22.39 -13.33 18.02
CA ARG A 214 23.33 -13.78 19.05
C ARG A 214 22.92 -13.43 20.47
N ARG A 215 21.88 -12.64 20.64
CA ARG A 215 21.31 -12.29 21.95
C ARG A 215 20.44 -13.43 22.51
N ILE A 216 19.94 -14.31 21.63
CA ILE A 216 19.04 -15.41 21.98
C ILE A 216 19.77 -16.74 21.75
N LYS A 217 19.85 -17.56 22.81
CA LYS A 217 20.35 -18.93 22.73
C LYS A 217 19.19 -19.91 22.79
N GLU A 218 19.20 -20.87 21.89
CA GLU A 218 18.27 -21.98 21.85
C GLU A 218 18.66 -23.04 22.93
N GLU A 219 17.80 -24.03 23.17
CA GLU A 219 17.99 -25.06 24.15
C GLU A 219 19.26 -25.91 23.92
N ASP A 220 19.69 -26.08 22.68
CA ASP A 220 20.90 -26.80 22.29
C ASP A 220 22.18 -25.98 22.43
N GLY A 221 22.08 -24.72 22.86
CA GLY A 221 23.17 -23.75 23.00
C GLY A 221 23.55 -23.01 21.71
N SER A 222 22.92 -23.29 20.58
CA SER A 222 23.07 -22.53 19.34
C SER A 222 22.39 -21.16 19.46
N PHE A 223 22.74 -20.24 18.59
CA PHE A 223 22.01 -18.97 18.48
C PHE A 223 20.76 -19.13 17.62
N LYS A 224 19.73 -18.32 17.90
CA LYS A 224 18.53 -18.25 17.06
C LYS A 224 18.95 -17.90 15.64
N LYS A 225 18.70 -18.80 14.70
CA LYS A 225 19.08 -18.62 13.28
C LYS A 225 17.95 -19.09 12.37
N GLU A 226 17.68 -18.30 11.32
CA GLU A 226 16.78 -18.69 10.23
C GLU A 226 17.48 -18.49 8.88
N ILE A 227 17.20 -19.40 7.95
CA ILE A 227 17.75 -19.36 6.58
C ILE A 227 16.58 -19.22 5.62
N PHE A 228 16.68 -18.24 4.73
CA PHE A 228 15.71 -17.94 3.69
C PHE A 228 16.31 -18.27 2.35
N HIS A 229 15.60 -19.10 1.62
CA HIS A 229 15.95 -19.52 0.27
C HIS A 229 14.67 -19.85 -0.49
N SER A 230 14.62 -19.59 -1.78
CA SER A 230 13.49 -19.95 -2.63
C SER A 230 13.96 -20.39 -4.02
N ASP A 231 13.50 -21.55 -4.45
CA ASP A 231 13.72 -22.07 -5.81
C ASP A 231 12.62 -21.65 -6.79
N GLU A 232 11.45 -21.28 -6.29
CA GLU A 232 10.31 -20.87 -7.12
C GLU A 232 10.05 -19.36 -7.10
N GLY A 233 10.73 -18.60 -6.23
CA GLY A 233 10.65 -17.13 -6.18
C GLY A 233 9.27 -16.61 -5.82
N VAL A 234 8.73 -15.69 -6.62
CA VAL A 234 7.44 -15.05 -6.33
C VAL A 234 6.23 -15.99 -6.34
N LYS A 235 6.33 -17.17 -6.97
CA LYS A 235 5.29 -18.21 -6.86
C LYS A 235 5.18 -18.74 -5.44
N GLU A 236 6.32 -19.02 -4.82
CA GLU A 236 6.39 -19.48 -3.45
C GLU A 236 5.96 -18.38 -2.48
N PHE A 237 6.30 -17.13 -2.81
CA PHE A 237 5.88 -15.98 -2.02
C PHE A 237 4.35 -15.84 -1.95
N VAL A 238 3.66 -15.95 -3.08
CA VAL A 238 2.18 -15.90 -3.11
C VAL A 238 1.57 -17.04 -2.30
N ARG A 239 2.12 -18.26 -2.39
CA ARG A 239 1.68 -19.41 -1.56
C ARG A 239 1.92 -19.13 -0.07
N PHE A 240 3.07 -18.57 0.29
CA PHE A 240 3.35 -18.17 1.66
C PHE A 240 2.35 -17.12 2.17
N LEU A 241 2.01 -16.12 1.37
CA LEU A 241 1.00 -15.12 1.73
C LEU A 241 -0.39 -15.75 1.92
N ASN A 242 -0.69 -16.80 1.14
CA ASN A 242 -1.97 -17.52 1.21
C ASN A 242 -2.04 -18.58 2.32
N ARG A 243 -0.96 -18.89 3.04
CA ARG A 243 -0.85 -20.05 3.95
C ARG A 243 -1.96 -20.20 5.00
N ASN A 244 -2.64 -19.12 5.36
CA ASN A 244 -3.72 -19.09 6.36
C ASN A 244 -5.12 -19.00 5.72
N ASN A 245 -5.22 -19.11 4.39
CA ASN A 245 -6.47 -19.00 3.66
C ASN A 245 -6.65 -20.22 2.77
N GLU A 246 -7.90 -20.58 2.51
CA GLU A 246 -8.26 -21.62 1.56
C GLU A 246 -8.12 -21.10 0.12
N ALA A 247 -7.31 -21.75 -0.68
CA ALA A 247 -7.11 -21.39 -2.09
C ALA A 247 -8.39 -21.63 -2.90
N LEU A 248 -8.74 -20.72 -3.77
CA LEU A 248 -9.85 -20.86 -4.71
C LEU A 248 -9.44 -21.61 -5.98
N ILE A 249 -8.17 -21.47 -6.37
CA ILE A 249 -7.53 -22.13 -7.52
C ILE A 249 -6.27 -22.83 -7.03
N ASP A 250 -5.98 -24.02 -7.58
CA ASP A 250 -4.87 -24.84 -7.13
C ASP A 250 -3.52 -24.32 -7.60
N ASP A 251 -3.45 -23.82 -8.84
CA ASP A 251 -2.25 -23.31 -9.45
C ASP A 251 -2.08 -21.80 -9.31
N VAL A 252 -0.81 -21.37 -9.20
CA VAL A 252 -0.43 -19.95 -9.24
C VAL A 252 -0.43 -19.47 -10.67
N ILE A 253 -1.19 -18.44 -10.98
CA ILE A 253 -1.10 -17.72 -12.25
C ILE A 253 0.23 -16.96 -12.24
N TYR A 254 1.14 -17.33 -13.11
CA TYR A 254 2.50 -16.82 -13.10
C TYR A 254 2.93 -16.30 -14.46
N LEU A 255 3.64 -15.20 -14.44
CA LEU A 255 4.33 -14.66 -15.61
C LEU A 255 5.73 -14.17 -15.25
N ASN A 256 6.66 -14.38 -16.17
CA ASN A 256 7.99 -13.79 -16.15
C ASN A 256 8.31 -13.42 -17.59
N THR A 257 8.31 -12.13 -17.90
CA THR A 257 8.46 -11.61 -19.27
C THR A 257 9.09 -10.22 -19.26
N GLU A 258 9.48 -9.79 -20.44
CA GLU A 258 9.99 -8.43 -20.64
C GLU A 258 9.09 -7.69 -21.63
N LYS A 259 8.68 -6.47 -21.28
CA LYS A 259 7.92 -5.56 -22.15
C LYS A 259 8.55 -4.18 -22.09
N ASN A 260 8.79 -3.58 -23.26
CA ASN A 260 9.38 -2.24 -23.37
C ASN A 260 10.68 -2.09 -22.54
N ASN A 261 11.56 -3.08 -22.60
CA ASN A 261 12.81 -3.16 -21.81
C ASN A 261 12.59 -3.14 -20.27
N THR A 262 11.39 -3.54 -19.84
CA THR A 262 11.06 -3.68 -18.42
C THR A 262 10.83 -5.16 -18.13
N PRO A 263 11.72 -5.87 -17.44
CA PRO A 263 11.45 -7.19 -16.90
C PRO A 263 10.34 -7.12 -15.86
N ILE A 264 9.35 -7.99 -16.01
CA ILE A 264 8.13 -8.05 -15.19
C ILE A 264 7.94 -9.48 -14.74
N GLU A 265 7.91 -9.68 -13.44
CA GLU A 265 7.57 -10.95 -12.83
C GLU A 265 6.33 -10.76 -11.95
N CYS A 266 5.34 -11.60 -12.10
CA CYS A 266 4.11 -11.51 -11.33
C CYS A 266 3.56 -12.90 -11.04
N ALA A 267 3.04 -13.06 -9.81
CA ALA A 267 2.31 -14.25 -9.38
C ALA A 267 0.99 -13.83 -8.77
N ILE A 268 -0.09 -14.55 -9.12
CA ILE A 268 -1.46 -14.25 -8.72
C ILE A 268 -2.11 -15.52 -8.20
N MET A 269 -2.83 -15.42 -7.08
CA MET A 269 -3.74 -16.43 -6.55
C MET A 269 -5.06 -15.78 -6.12
N TYR A 270 -6.10 -16.60 -6.08
CA TYR A 270 -7.36 -16.24 -5.45
C TYR A 270 -7.67 -17.20 -4.29
N ASN A 271 -8.27 -16.69 -3.25
CA ASN A 271 -8.74 -17.47 -2.10
C ASN A 271 -10.21 -17.19 -1.78
N THR A 272 -10.77 -17.94 -0.84
CA THR A 272 -12.16 -17.81 -0.41
C THR A 272 -12.41 -16.59 0.50
N GLY A 273 -11.35 -15.89 0.93
CA GLY A 273 -11.42 -14.71 1.80
C GLY A 273 -11.96 -13.46 1.10
N TYR A 274 -11.98 -12.35 1.85
CA TYR A 274 -12.57 -11.08 1.40
C TYR A 274 -11.54 -9.97 1.19
N ARG A 275 -10.27 -10.18 1.63
CA ARG A 275 -9.23 -9.15 1.60
C ARG A 275 -8.38 -9.25 0.35
N GLU A 276 -8.05 -8.09 -0.21
CA GLU A 276 -6.97 -7.95 -1.19
C GLU A 276 -5.62 -7.96 -0.46
N SER A 277 -4.63 -8.69 -1.01
CA SER A 277 -3.24 -8.69 -0.58
C SER A 277 -2.36 -8.52 -1.80
N LEU A 278 -2.07 -7.28 -2.18
CA LEU A 278 -1.22 -6.94 -3.32
C LEU A 278 0.10 -6.37 -2.81
N HIS A 279 1.19 -7.03 -3.18
CA HIS A 279 2.55 -6.62 -2.86
C HIS A 279 3.28 -6.22 -4.14
N SER A 280 3.76 -4.99 -4.18
CA SER A 280 4.41 -4.44 -5.38
C SER A 280 5.86 -4.02 -5.09
N TYR A 281 6.74 -4.37 -6.03
CA TYR A 281 8.19 -4.18 -5.89
C TYR A 281 8.80 -3.58 -7.16
N VAL A 282 9.76 -2.69 -6.96
CA VAL A 282 10.59 -2.11 -8.02
C VAL A 282 12.05 -2.30 -7.62
N ASN A 283 12.83 -3.05 -8.41
CA ASN A 283 14.22 -3.36 -8.10
C ASN A 283 14.38 -3.91 -6.66
N ASN A 284 13.48 -4.80 -6.25
CA ASN A 284 13.37 -5.40 -4.91
C ASN A 284 12.94 -4.43 -3.78
N ILE A 285 12.70 -3.17 -4.07
CA ILE A 285 12.19 -2.19 -3.10
C ILE A 285 10.67 -2.35 -3.00
N ASN A 286 10.16 -2.47 -1.77
CA ASN A 286 8.72 -2.55 -1.52
C ASN A 286 8.08 -1.17 -1.70
N THR A 287 7.20 -1.05 -2.69
CA THR A 287 6.45 0.18 -2.98
C THR A 287 5.11 0.16 -2.25
N ILE A 288 5.14 0.43 -0.95
CA ILE A 288 3.95 0.33 -0.07
C ILE A 288 2.80 1.26 -0.46
N GLU A 289 3.07 2.34 -1.17
CA GLU A 289 2.08 3.28 -1.73
C GLU A 289 1.77 2.97 -3.20
N GLY A 290 2.27 1.84 -3.71
CA GLY A 290 2.05 1.39 -5.09
C GLY A 290 2.81 2.20 -6.12
N GLY A 291 2.11 2.57 -7.19
CA GLY A 291 2.67 3.34 -8.30
C GLY A 291 2.15 2.86 -9.65
N THR A 292 2.85 3.28 -10.71
CA THR A 292 2.43 3.03 -12.09
C THR A 292 2.38 1.54 -12.46
N HIS A 293 3.28 0.70 -11.92
CA HIS A 293 3.28 -0.75 -12.12
C HIS A 293 2.04 -1.41 -11.50
N GLU A 294 1.66 -1.00 -10.29
CA GLU A 294 0.45 -1.47 -9.64
C GLU A 294 -0.82 -1.00 -10.37
N ALA A 295 -0.85 0.26 -10.82
CA ALA A 295 -1.96 0.78 -11.63
C ALA A 295 -2.12 -0.01 -12.95
N GLY A 296 -1.02 -0.35 -13.61
CA GLY A 296 -1.00 -1.21 -14.80
C GLY A 296 -1.56 -2.61 -14.52
N PHE A 297 -1.15 -3.22 -13.42
CA PHE A 297 -1.66 -4.52 -12.95
C PHE A 297 -3.18 -4.49 -12.70
N ARG A 298 -3.66 -3.54 -11.88
CA ARG A 298 -5.10 -3.40 -11.54
C ARG A 298 -5.96 -3.16 -12.78
N SER A 299 -5.46 -2.37 -13.72
CA SER A 299 -6.13 -2.11 -15.00
C SER A 299 -6.23 -3.36 -15.86
N ALA A 300 -5.13 -4.12 -16.00
CA ALA A 300 -5.11 -5.37 -16.77
C ALA A 300 -6.05 -6.42 -16.16
N LEU A 301 -5.96 -6.64 -14.85
CA LEU A 301 -6.78 -7.59 -14.11
C LEU A 301 -8.27 -7.32 -14.35
N THR A 302 -8.70 -6.07 -14.11
CA THR A 302 -10.11 -5.67 -14.28
C THR A 302 -10.56 -5.86 -15.72
N ARG A 303 -9.79 -5.39 -16.68
CA ARG A 303 -10.12 -5.46 -18.11
C ARG A 303 -10.27 -6.90 -18.59
N VAL A 304 -9.32 -7.76 -18.26
CA VAL A 304 -9.30 -9.15 -18.76
C VAL A 304 -10.40 -9.98 -18.12
N LEU A 305 -10.56 -9.93 -16.79
CA LEU A 305 -11.60 -10.69 -16.11
C LEU A 305 -13.01 -10.21 -16.49
N LYS A 306 -13.20 -8.89 -16.66
CA LYS A 306 -14.47 -8.34 -17.13
C LYS A 306 -14.80 -8.85 -18.52
N LYS A 307 -13.85 -8.77 -19.45
CA LYS A 307 -14.04 -9.28 -20.82
C LYS A 307 -14.38 -10.78 -20.82
N TYR A 308 -13.65 -11.60 -20.08
CA TYR A 308 -13.92 -13.02 -19.98
C TYR A 308 -15.33 -13.32 -19.41
N ALA A 309 -15.75 -12.57 -18.40
CA ALA A 309 -17.08 -12.72 -17.80
C ALA A 309 -18.21 -12.28 -18.76
N GLU A 310 -17.96 -11.29 -19.63
CA GLU A 310 -18.87 -10.87 -20.71
C GLU A 310 -18.93 -11.93 -21.82
N ASP A 311 -17.79 -12.40 -22.33
CA ASP A 311 -17.69 -13.39 -23.41
C ASP A 311 -18.36 -14.73 -23.02
N THR A 312 -18.27 -15.12 -21.76
CA THR A 312 -18.93 -16.32 -21.21
C THR A 312 -20.39 -16.10 -20.79
N LYS A 313 -20.93 -14.88 -20.96
CA LYS A 313 -22.28 -14.47 -20.54
C LYS A 313 -22.57 -14.68 -19.05
N ALA A 314 -21.52 -14.74 -18.22
CA ALA A 314 -21.68 -14.92 -16.77
C ALA A 314 -22.38 -13.69 -16.14
N LEU A 315 -22.04 -12.48 -16.62
CA LEU A 315 -22.63 -11.23 -16.12
C LEU A 315 -24.11 -11.08 -16.48
N GLU A 316 -24.48 -11.44 -17.71
CA GLU A 316 -25.89 -11.40 -18.15
C GLU A 316 -26.79 -12.28 -17.27
N LYS A 317 -26.27 -13.46 -16.87
CA LYS A 317 -26.98 -14.39 -15.99
C LYS A 317 -27.10 -13.86 -14.57
N ALA A 318 -26.07 -13.23 -14.06
CA ALA A 318 -25.99 -12.73 -12.70
C ALA A 318 -26.82 -11.44 -12.47
N LYS A 319 -27.04 -10.63 -13.52
CA LYS A 319 -27.76 -9.33 -13.46
C LYS A 319 -27.21 -8.40 -12.39
N VAL A 320 -25.90 -8.35 -12.20
CA VAL A 320 -25.22 -7.53 -11.21
C VAL A 320 -24.25 -6.57 -11.91
N GLU A 321 -24.12 -5.37 -11.37
CA GLU A 321 -23.10 -4.40 -11.80
C GLU A 321 -21.82 -4.64 -11.02
N ILE A 322 -20.72 -4.90 -11.74
CA ILE A 322 -19.40 -5.19 -11.16
C ILE A 322 -18.56 -3.92 -11.12
N SER A 323 -17.92 -3.66 -9.99
CA SER A 323 -16.93 -2.60 -9.79
C SER A 323 -15.50 -3.18 -9.84
N GLY A 324 -14.49 -2.29 -10.01
CA GLY A 324 -13.09 -2.72 -10.00
C GLY A 324 -12.65 -3.37 -8.68
N GLU A 325 -13.32 -3.09 -7.58
CA GLU A 325 -13.04 -3.68 -6.25
C GLU A 325 -13.47 -5.14 -6.17
N ASP A 326 -14.56 -5.52 -6.82
CA ASP A 326 -15.07 -6.89 -6.79
C ASP A 326 -14.08 -7.89 -7.41
N PHE A 327 -13.27 -7.44 -8.40
CA PHE A 327 -12.22 -8.27 -9.01
C PHE A 327 -11.04 -8.53 -8.08
N ARG A 328 -10.91 -7.81 -6.97
CA ARG A 328 -9.79 -7.90 -6.04
C ARG A 328 -10.14 -8.58 -4.72
N GLU A 329 -11.42 -8.93 -4.52
CA GLU A 329 -11.83 -9.69 -3.34
C GLU A 329 -11.23 -11.09 -3.35
N GLY A 330 -10.46 -11.42 -2.30
CA GLY A 330 -9.72 -12.69 -2.20
C GLY A 330 -8.47 -12.78 -3.09
N LEU A 331 -8.08 -11.69 -3.77
CA LEU A 331 -6.87 -11.60 -4.56
C LEU A 331 -5.63 -11.58 -3.68
N ILE A 332 -4.66 -12.44 -3.98
CA ILE A 332 -3.27 -12.33 -3.53
C ILE A 332 -2.41 -12.19 -4.77
N ALA A 333 -1.60 -11.16 -4.82
CA ALA A 333 -0.67 -10.97 -5.93
C ALA A 333 0.65 -10.35 -5.47
N VAL A 334 1.72 -10.79 -6.12
CA VAL A 334 3.05 -10.19 -6.02
C VAL A 334 3.45 -9.74 -7.41
N ILE A 335 3.81 -8.47 -7.54
CA ILE A 335 4.35 -7.91 -8.77
C ILE A 335 5.74 -7.32 -8.53
N SER A 336 6.72 -7.76 -9.29
CA SER A 336 8.10 -7.28 -9.26
C SER A 336 8.50 -6.79 -10.65
N VAL A 337 8.93 -5.55 -10.74
CA VAL A 337 9.46 -4.96 -11.98
C VAL A 337 10.90 -4.55 -11.80
N LYS A 338 11.70 -4.68 -12.86
CA LYS A 338 13.07 -4.20 -12.90
C LYS A 338 13.14 -3.00 -13.83
N VAL A 339 13.47 -1.84 -13.28
CA VAL A 339 13.50 -0.56 -14.00
C VAL A 339 14.92 -0.01 -13.91
N ALA A 340 15.52 0.33 -15.06
CA ALA A 340 16.91 0.83 -15.11
C ALA A 340 17.04 2.21 -14.46
N GLU A 341 16.05 3.07 -14.65
CA GLU A 341 16.02 4.44 -14.10
C GLU A 341 14.66 4.68 -13.40
N PRO A 342 14.44 4.09 -12.21
CA PRO A 342 13.17 4.27 -11.52
C PRO A 342 13.05 5.68 -10.93
N GLN A 343 11.90 6.28 -11.13
CA GLN A 343 11.53 7.57 -10.58
C GLN A 343 10.56 7.35 -9.42
N PHE A 344 11.01 7.63 -8.20
CA PHE A 344 10.18 7.49 -7.01
C PHE A 344 9.67 8.84 -6.51
N GLU A 345 8.49 8.83 -5.91
CA GLU A 345 7.99 9.97 -5.15
C GLU A 345 8.69 10.01 -3.77
N GLY A 346 9.87 10.65 -3.70
CA GLY A 346 10.63 10.83 -2.46
C GLY A 346 11.72 9.79 -2.19
N GLN A 347 12.55 10.09 -1.18
CA GLN A 347 13.74 9.30 -0.82
C GLN A 347 13.40 7.91 -0.24
N THR A 348 12.25 7.77 0.39
CA THR A 348 11.79 6.48 0.97
C THR A 348 11.31 5.48 -0.07
N LYS A 349 11.26 5.88 -1.35
CA LYS A 349 10.99 5.02 -2.51
C LYS A 349 9.66 4.26 -2.43
N THR A 350 8.67 4.82 -1.75
CA THR A 350 7.39 4.15 -1.46
C THR A 350 6.45 4.04 -2.65
N LYS A 351 6.63 4.88 -3.69
CA LYS A 351 5.75 4.94 -4.86
C LYS A 351 6.50 5.18 -6.15
N LEU A 352 6.24 4.36 -7.18
CA LEU A 352 6.83 4.49 -8.51
C LEU A 352 6.08 5.49 -9.38
N GLY A 353 6.81 6.43 -10.02
CA GLY A 353 6.26 7.47 -10.91
C GLY A 353 6.39 7.21 -12.41
N ASN A 354 7.26 6.30 -12.85
CA ASN A 354 7.52 6.01 -14.27
C ASN A 354 6.26 5.67 -15.06
N SER A 355 5.76 6.57 -15.89
CA SER A 355 4.49 6.40 -16.62
C SER A 355 4.51 5.24 -17.64
N GLU A 356 5.64 4.99 -18.28
CA GLU A 356 5.84 3.93 -19.27
C GLU A 356 5.68 2.52 -18.70
N VAL A 357 5.99 2.34 -17.40
CA VAL A 357 5.89 1.03 -16.72
C VAL A 357 4.44 0.56 -16.63
N SER A 358 3.49 1.49 -16.46
CA SER A 358 2.06 1.12 -16.40
C SER A 358 1.59 0.41 -17.66
N GLY A 359 1.98 0.91 -18.84
CA GLY A 359 1.65 0.28 -20.13
C GLY A 359 2.29 -1.09 -20.29
N ALA A 360 3.58 -1.22 -19.93
CA ALA A 360 4.31 -2.48 -20.01
C ALA A 360 3.68 -3.57 -19.13
N VAL A 361 3.36 -3.23 -17.89
CA VAL A 361 2.69 -4.15 -16.95
C VAL A 361 1.28 -4.51 -17.41
N ASN A 362 0.50 -3.51 -17.86
CA ASN A 362 -0.86 -3.77 -18.37
C ASN A 362 -0.86 -4.77 -19.54
N GLN A 363 0.11 -4.63 -20.44
CA GLN A 363 0.25 -5.54 -21.57
C GLN A 363 0.68 -6.95 -21.09
N ALA A 364 1.74 -7.03 -20.30
CA ALA A 364 2.28 -8.33 -19.84
C ALA A 364 1.26 -9.13 -19.04
N VAL A 365 0.65 -8.51 -18.04
CA VAL A 365 -0.37 -9.16 -17.20
C VAL A 365 -1.62 -9.48 -18.02
N GLY A 366 -2.01 -8.57 -18.91
CA GLY A 366 -3.18 -8.77 -19.77
C GLY A 366 -3.04 -9.98 -20.70
N GLU A 367 -1.90 -10.13 -21.35
CA GLU A 367 -1.62 -11.29 -22.22
C GLU A 367 -1.57 -12.60 -21.43
N ALA A 368 -0.82 -12.62 -20.32
CA ALA A 368 -0.65 -13.82 -19.52
C ALA A 368 -1.98 -14.28 -18.87
N LEU A 369 -2.76 -13.34 -18.35
CA LEU A 369 -4.05 -13.65 -17.73
C LEU A 369 -5.07 -14.13 -18.77
N THR A 370 -5.12 -13.51 -19.96
CA THR A 370 -6.00 -13.96 -21.04
C THR A 370 -5.69 -15.39 -21.41
N TYR A 371 -4.41 -15.70 -21.62
CA TYR A 371 -3.95 -17.04 -21.97
C TYR A 371 -4.30 -18.06 -20.87
N TYR A 372 -4.06 -17.72 -19.62
CA TYR A 372 -4.41 -18.60 -18.49
C TYR A 372 -5.91 -18.91 -18.42
N LEU A 373 -6.77 -17.90 -18.58
CA LEU A 373 -8.23 -18.08 -18.51
C LEU A 373 -8.76 -18.95 -19.65
N GLU A 374 -8.14 -18.88 -20.84
CA GLU A 374 -8.49 -19.71 -22.00
C GLU A 374 -8.06 -21.17 -21.80
N GLU A 375 -6.88 -21.39 -21.20
CA GLU A 375 -6.36 -22.74 -20.95
C GLU A 375 -6.99 -23.44 -19.74
N HIS A 376 -7.46 -22.65 -18.75
CA HIS A 376 -7.97 -23.15 -17.48
C HIS A 376 -9.42 -22.72 -17.23
N PRO A 377 -10.39 -23.15 -18.07
CA PRO A 377 -11.77 -22.65 -18.02
C PRO A 377 -12.51 -22.97 -16.72
N LYS A 378 -12.10 -24.02 -15.99
CA LYS A 378 -12.66 -24.38 -14.69
C LYS A 378 -12.27 -23.36 -13.62
N GLU A 379 -11.00 -23.05 -13.51
CA GLU A 379 -10.42 -22.06 -12.59
C GLU A 379 -10.90 -20.66 -12.94
N ALA A 380 -10.94 -20.32 -14.23
CA ALA A 380 -11.48 -19.06 -14.73
C ALA A 380 -12.93 -18.86 -14.30
N LYS A 381 -13.76 -19.92 -14.38
CA LYS A 381 -15.14 -19.88 -13.89
C LYS A 381 -15.19 -19.64 -12.38
N GLN A 382 -14.36 -20.33 -11.58
CA GLN A 382 -14.30 -20.14 -10.13
C GLN A 382 -13.96 -18.68 -9.77
N ILE A 383 -12.98 -18.08 -10.45
CA ILE A 383 -12.61 -16.67 -10.25
C ILE A 383 -13.80 -15.75 -10.59
N VAL A 384 -14.46 -15.95 -11.73
CA VAL A 384 -15.59 -15.13 -12.15
C VAL A 384 -16.79 -15.30 -11.20
N ASP A 385 -17.08 -16.51 -10.76
CA ASP A 385 -18.14 -16.79 -9.79
C ASP A 385 -17.86 -16.06 -8.45
N LYS A 386 -16.58 -16.02 -8.00
CA LYS A 386 -16.16 -15.25 -6.82
C LYS A 386 -16.38 -13.75 -7.00
N VAL A 387 -16.02 -13.19 -8.16
CA VAL A 387 -16.24 -11.76 -8.49
C VAL A 387 -17.74 -11.41 -8.47
N ILE A 388 -18.58 -12.28 -9.05
CA ILE A 388 -20.04 -12.10 -9.03
C ILE A 388 -20.59 -12.14 -7.61
N LEU A 389 -20.07 -13.06 -6.77
CA LEU A 389 -20.45 -13.16 -5.36
C LEU A 389 -20.08 -11.90 -4.60
N ALA A 390 -18.86 -11.36 -4.81
CA ALA A 390 -18.40 -10.11 -4.22
C ALA A 390 -19.31 -8.93 -4.59
N ALA A 391 -19.62 -8.76 -5.89
CA ALA A 391 -20.53 -7.74 -6.38
C ALA A 391 -21.92 -7.85 -5.75
N THR A 392 -22.45 -9.07 -5.67
CA THR A 392 -23.77 -9.34 -5.06
C THR A 392 -23.77 -8.97 -3.59
N ALA A 393 -22.74 -9.38 -2.83
CA ALA A 393 -22.58 -9.07 -1.42
C ALA A 393 -22.46 -7.54 -1.18
N ARG A 394 -21.66 -6.84 -2.00
CA ARG A 394 -21.52 -5.38 -1.95
C ARG A 394 -22.86 -4.66 -2.17
N ILE A 395 -23.62 -5.06 -3.20
CA ILE A 395 -24.93 -4.48 -3.52
C ILE A 395 -25.91 -4.76 -2.37
N ALA A 396 -25.94 -5.98 -1.83
CA ALA A 396 -26.79 -6.34 -0.70
C ALA A 396 -26.46 -5.53 0.56
N ALA A 397 -25.16 -5.38 0.88
CA ALA A 397 -24.68 -4.57 2.00
C ALA A 397 -25.07 -3.09 1.84
N ARG A 398 -24.96 -2.54 0.63
CA ARG A 398 -25.38 -1.17 0.32
C ARG A 398 -26.87 -0.99 0.54
N LYS A 399 -27.71 -1.88 -0.01
CA LYS A 399 -29.17 -1.85 0.19
C LYS A 399 -29.56 -1.95 1.67
N ALA A 400 -28.88 -2.83 2.42
CA ALA A 400 -29.12 -2.96 3.86
C ALA A 400 -28.78 -1.67 4.63
N ARG A 401 -27.64 -1.01 4.33
CA ARG A 401 -27.27 0.28 4.93
C ARG A 401 -28.28 1.37 4.59
N GLU A 402 -28.69 1.49 3.34
CA GLU A 402 -29.72 2.45 2.90
C GLU A 402 -31.04 2.22 3.63
N SER A 403 -31.44 0.96 3.80
CA SER A 403 -32.65 0.61 4.57
C SER A 403 -32.57 0.99 6.05
N VAL A 404 -31.39 0.79 6.68
CA VAL A 404 -31.17 1.20 8.08
C VAL A 404 -31.11 2.72 8.22
N GLN A 405 -30.46 3.43 7.30
CA GLN A 405 -30.42 4.89 7.31
C GLN A 405 -31.81 5.52 7.15
N ARG A 406 -32.69 4.91 6.35
CA ARG A 406 -34.06 5.35 6.22
C ARG A 406 -34.89 5.13 7.49
N LYS A 407 -34.51 4.18 8.33
CA LYS A 407 -35.18 3.87 9.61
C LYS A 407 -34.58 4.63 10.80
N SER A 408 -33.54 5.44 10.60
CA SER A 408 -32.94 6.20 11.69
C SER A 408 -33.75 7.45 12.04
N PRO A 409 -34.04 7.72 13.32
CA PRO A 409 -34.82 8.90 13.74
C PRO A 409 -34.18 10.26 13.40
N MET A 410 -32.90 10.28 13.02
CA MET A 410 -32.19 11.49 12.61
C MET A 410 -32.31 11.83 11.11
N GLY A 411 -32.89 10.95 10.31
CA GLY A 411 -33.19 11.19 8.89
C GLY A 411 -34.70 11.40 8.72
N GLY A 412 -35.21 12.53 9.18
CA GLY A 412 -36.56 13.05 9.03
C GLY A 412 -37.65 12.06 8.62
N GLY A 413 -38.50 11.66 9.56
CA GLY A 413 -39.87 11.27 9.29
C GLY A 413 -40.08 9.90 8.66
N GLY A 414 -39.87 8.83 9.41
CA GLY A 414 -40.56 7.58 9.12
C GLY A 414 -42.03 7.78 9.46
N LEU A 415 -42.93 7.33 8.56
CA LEU A 415 -44.39 7.42 8.78
C LEU A 415 -44.77 6.68 10.06
N PRO A 416 -45.53 7.31 10.95
CA PRO A 416 -45.97 6.66 12.19
C PRO A 416 -47.01 5.57 11.91
N GLY A 417 -46.89 4.45 12.60
CA GLY A 417 -47.91 3.38 12.61
C GLY A 417 -47.72 2.33 11.52
N LYS A 418 -48.77 2.05 10.78
CA LYS A 418 -48.82 0.95 9.80
C LYS A 418 -48.35 1.33 8.38
N LEU A 419 -48.00 2.58 8.16
CA LEU A 419 -47.52 3.08 6.88
C LEU A 419 -45.99 2.91 6.76
N ALA A 420 -45.55 2.39 5.64
CA ALA A 420 -44.11 2.28 5.32
C ALA A 420 -43.76 3.24 4.18
N ASP A 421 -42.56 3.88 4.27
CA ASP A 421 -42.04 4.67 3.16
C ASP A 421 -41.86 3.79 1.92
N CYS A 422 -42.18 4.36 0.75
CA CYS A 422 -41.87 3.70 -0.51
C CYS A 422 -40.36 3.46 -0.62
N SER A 423 -39.95 2.23 -0.91
CA SER A 423 -38.56 1.85 -1.02
C SER A 423 -37.91 2.27 -2.35
N SER A 424 -38.73 2.56 -3.36
CA SER A 424 -38.27 3.05 -4.66
C SER A 424 -38.34 4.58 -4.75
N ARG A 425 -37.38 5.17 -5.52
CA ARG A 425 -37.41 6.59 -5.95
C ARG A 425 -38.01 6.75 -7.34
N ASN A 426 -38.33 5.64 -7.99
CA ASN A 426 -38.98 5.65 -9.30
C ASN A 426 -40.48 5.83 -9.10
N PRO A 427 -41.12 6.92 -9.58
CA PRO A 427 -42.56 7.14 -9.42
C PRO A 427 -43.42 6.01 -9.97
N GLU A 428 -42.95 5.28 -10.97
CA GLU A 428 -43.67 4.14 -11.58
C GLU A 428 -43.75 2.92 -10.67
N GLU A 429 -42.89 2.86 -9.64
CA GLU A 429 -42.85 1.77 -8.65
C GLU A 429 -43.45 2.17 -7.30
N CYS A 430 -44.04 3.38 -7.22
CA CYS A 430 -44.57 3.93 -5.99
C CYS A 430 -46.09 3.77 -5.94
N GLU A 431 -46.63 3.47 -4.76
CA GLU A 431 -48.05 3.39 -4.51
C GLU A 431 -48.60 4.71 -3.93
N LEU A 432 -49.79 5.12 -4.38
CA LEU A 432 -50.46 6.29 -3.91
C LEU A 432 -51.73 5.86 -3.12
N PHE A 433 -51.86 6.36 -1.91
CA PHE A 433 -53.05 6.06 -1.07
C PHE A 433 -54.10 7.17 -1.22
N LEU A 434 -55.32 6.76 -1.54
CA LEU A 434 -56.47 7.62 -1.73
C LEU A 434 -57.58 7.22 -0.78
N VAL A 435 -58.36 8.20 -0.32
CA VAL A 435 -59.51 7.96 0.53
C VAL A 435 -60.78 8.12 -0.30
N GLU A 436 -61.64 7.09 -0.32
CA GLU A 436 -62.97 7.19 -0.90
C GLU A 436 -63.93 7.84 0.10
N GLY A 437 -64.46 8.98 -0.26
CA GLY A 437 -65.47 9.70 0.53
C GLY A 437 -66.84 9.08 0.40
N GLY A 438 -67.68 9.21 1.43
CA GLY A 438 -69.05 8.75 1.41
C GLY A 438 -69.99 9.48 0.41
N ASP A 439 -69.47 10.49 -0.27
CA ASP A 439 -70.11 11.30 -1.30
C ASP A 439 -69.81 10.83 -2.74
N GLY A 440 -69.02 9.72 -2.87
CA GLY A 440 -68.63 9.14 -4.14
C GLY A 440 -67.48 9.86 -4.84
N TYR A 441 -66.66 10.62 -4.10
CA TYR A 441 -65.40 11.19 -4.56
C TYR A 441 -64.21 10.48 -3.89
N TYR A 442 -63.11 10.41 -4.62
CA TYR A 442 -61.79 10.06 -4.10
C TYR A 442 -61.07 11.32 -3.66
N TYR A 443 -60.45 11.31 -2.51
CA TYR A 443 -59.74 12.44 -1.94
C TYR A 443 -58.26 12.12 -1.83
N LEU A 444 -57.45 13.04 -2.33
CA LEU A 444 -55.99 13.04 -2.24
C LEU A 444 -55.56 14.15 -1.28
N TYR A 445 -54.89 13.77 -0.23
CA TYR A 445 -54.24 14.67 0.70
C TYR A 445 -52.74 14.60 0.44
N ALA A 446 -52.10 15.73 0.17
CA ALA A 446 -50.70 15.80 -0.19
C ALA A 446 -49.87 16.44 0.91
N THR A 447 -48.60 16.07 0.98
CA THR A 447 -47.59 16.80 1.78
C THR A 447 -47.59 18.26 1.41
N GLU A 448 -47.28 19.13 2.37
CA GLU A 448 -47.40 20.58 2.28
C GLU A 448 -46.33 21.18 1.30
N ASP A 449 -46.70 21.26 0.02
CA ASP A 449 -46.07 22.19 -0.96
C ASP A 449 -46.91 23.48 -1.04
N ILE A 450 -48.20 23.38 -0.80
CA ILE A 450 -49.12 24.49 -0.55
C ILE A 450 -49.46 24.49 0.95
N ARG A 451 -49.23 25.60 1.65
CA ARG A 451 -49.42 25.73 3.07
C ARG A 451 -50.79 25.21 3.53
N ASN A 452 -50.82 24.48 4.68
CA ASN A 452 -51.99 23.94 5.36
C ASN A 452 -52.58 22.65 4.71
N LEU A 453 -51.80 21.82 4.09
CA LEU A 453 -52.17 20.54 3.47
C LEU A 453 -53.24 20.66 2.37
N PRO A 454 -52.84 20.67 1.12
CA PRO A 454 -53.76 20.76 -0.02
C PRO A 454 -54.60 19.49 -0.13
N ILE A 455 -55.88 19.70 -0.46
CA ILE A 455 -56.85 18.64 -0.70
C ILE A 455 -57.33 18.72 -2.15
N HIS A 456 -57.20 17.61 -2.85
CA HIS A 456 -57.73 17.42 -4.19
C HIS A 456 -58.79 16.31 -4.15
N ARG A 457 -59.83 16.39 -5.01
CA ARG A 457 -60.78 15.31 -5.17
C ARG A 457 -61.02 14.94 -6.63
N SER A 458 -61.45 13.72 -6.86
CA SER A 458 -61.76 13.20 -8.19
C SER A 458 -62.92 12.21 -8.10
N LYS A 459 -63.73 12.13 -9.17
CA LYS A 459 -64.75 11.08 -9.35
C LYS A 459 -64.22 9.90 -10.16
N ASP A 460 -63.21 10.11 -10.95
CA ASP A 460 -62.74 9.16 -11.96
C ASP A 460 -61.23 8.79 -11.81
N LEU A 461 -60.58 9.33 -10.78
CA LEU A 461 -59.11 9.17 -10.50
C LEU A 461 -58.21 9.74 -11.62
N ILE A 462 -58.79 10.44 -12.62
CA ILE A 462 -58.06 11.03 -13.74
C ILE A 462 -58.09 12.54 -13.64
N ASN A 463 -59.31 13.11 -13.43
CA ASN A 463 -59.51 14.54 -13.37
C ASN A 463 -59.64 14.98 -11.92
N TRP A 464 -58.63 15.72 -11.46
CA TRP A 464 -58.52 16.19 -10.08
C TRP A 464 -58.89 17.68 -9.99
N GLU A 465 -59.78 18.02 -9.06
CA GLU A 465 -60.10 19.39 -8.71
C GLU A 465 -59.55 19.75 -7.32
N TRP A 466 -58.98 20.93 -7.20
CA TRP A 466 -58.57 21.44 -5.90
C TRP A 466 -59.80 21.84 -5.07
N VAL A 467 -59.86 21.34 -3.81
CA VAL A 467 -61.02 21.58 -2.92
C VAL A 467 -60.66 22.65 -1.91
N GLY A 468 -59.44 22.73 -1.49
CA GLY A 468 -59.02 23.63 -0.44
C GLY A 468 -57.83 23.06 0.35
N THR A 469 -57.71 23.47 1.58
CA THR A 469 -56.69 22.98 2.50
C THR A 469 -57.33 22.39 3.76
N ALA A 470 -56.67 21.38 4.36
CA ALA A 470 -57.18 20.71 5.56
C ALA A 470 -57.21 21.62 6.80
N PHE A 471 -56.30 22.59 6.85
CA PHE A 471 -56.19 23.58 7.91
C PHE A 471 -56.28 25.01 7.36
N THR A 472 -56.49 25.96 8.27
CA THR A 472 -56.31 27.38 8.05
C THR A 472 -55.19 27.87 8.97
N ASP A 473 -54.67 29.08 8.77
CA ASP A 473 -53.65 29.65 9.67
C ASP A 473 -54.15 29.77 11.14
N ARG A 474 -55.46 29.71 11.36
CA ARG A 474 -56.07 29.72 12.70
C ARG A 474 -56.29 28.33 13.30
N THR A 475 -56.38 27.31 12.46
CA THR A 475 -56.68 25.93 12.88
C THR A 475 -55.48 25.00 12.70
N ARG A 476 -54.37 25.54 12.24
CA ARG A 476 -53.11 24.81 12.15
C ARG A 476 -52.63 24.37 13.55
N PRO A 477 -52.11 23.14 13.70
CA PRO A 477 -51.62 22.65 14.98
C PRO A 477 -50.52 23.54 15.55
N ASP A 478 -50.61 23.91 16.83
CA ASP A 478 -49.63 24.81 17.50
C ASP A 478 -48.26 24.18 17.69
N PHE A 479 -48.13 22.86 17.64
CA PHE A 479 -46.89 22.15 17.77
C PHE A 479 -46.01 22.22 16.49
N GLU A 480 -46.56 22.69 15.36
CA GLU A 480 -45.86 22.87 14.10
C GLU A 480 -46.02 24.31 13.53
N PRO A 481 -45.64 25.35 14.26
CA PRO A 481 -45.98 26.74 13.87
C PRO A 481 -45.18 27.25 12.68
N GLY A 482 -44.04 26.60 12.30
CA GLY A 482 -43.13 27.06 11.24
C GLY A 482 -42.68 25.96 10.28
N GLY A 483 -43.01 24.70 10.52
CA GLY A 483 -42.63 23.57 9.68
C GLY A 483 -43.70 23.19 8.66
N GLY A 484 -43.39 22.32 7.72
CA GLY A 484 -44.33 21.69 6.81
C GLY A 484 -45.12 20.57 7.50
N LEU A 485 -46.39 20.43 7.17
CA LEU A 485 -47.22 19.27 7.57
C LEU A 485 -47.01 18.15 6.55
N TRP A 486 -46.68 16.95 7.03
CA TRP A 486 -46.23 15.86 6.17
C TRP A 486 -47.15 14.66 6.30
N ALA A 487 -47.35 13.96 5.19
CA ALA A 487 -47.99 12.64 5.11
C ALA A 487 -49.24 12.48 5.99
N PRO A 488 -50.35 13.21 5.68
CA PRO A 488 -51.57 13.14 6.46
C PRO A 488 -52.14 11.74 6.45
N ASP A 489 -52.49 11.24 7.64
CA ASP A 489 -53.26 10.00 7.81
C ASP A 489 -54.69 10.34 8.14
N ILE A 490 -55.66 9.71 7.44
CA ILE A 490 -57.09 9.98 7.59
C ILE A 490 -57.79 8.70 8.03
N ASN A 491 -58.48 8.81 9.13
CA ASN A 491 -59.28 7.71 9.68
C ASN A 491 -60.74 8.10 9.79
N LYS A 492 -61.63 7.18 9.46
CA LYS A 492 -63.07 7.36 9.70
C LYS A 492 -63.43 6.85 11.09
N ILE A 493 -63.93 7.74 11.96
CA ILE A 493 -64.39 7.41 13.30
C ILE A 493 -65.87 7.75 13.36
N GLY A 494 -66.75 6.73 13.35
CA GLY A 494 -68.19 6.93 13.19
C GLY A 494 -68.56 7.53 11.82
N ASP A 495 -69.19 8.68 11.79
CA ASP A 495 -69.54 9.41 10.57
C ASP A 495 -68.56 10.60 10.28
N THR A 496 -67.47 10.69 11.04
CA THR A 496 -66.51 11.79 10.91
C THR A 496 -65.18 11.27 10.41
N TYR A 497 -64.59 11.98 9.45
CA TYR A 497 -63.19 11.77 9.04
C TYR A 497 -62.29 12.63 9.92
N VAL A 498 -61.27 11.99 10.46
CA VAL A 498 -60.25 12.64 11.31
C VAL A 498 -58.92 12.56 10.60
N LEU A 499 -58.25 13.71 10.44
CA LEU A 499 -56.97 13.89 9.83
C LEU A 499 -55.89 13.87 10.90
#